data_12778c7cba6cea466187e66559d17ca0
#
_entry.id   12778c7cba6cea466187e66559d17ca0
#
_cell.length_a   1.000
_cell.length_b   1.000
_cell.length_c   1.000
_cell.angle_alpha   90.00
_cell.angle_beta   90.00
_cell.angle_gamma   90.00
#
_symmetry.space_group_name_H-M   'P 1'
#
loop_
_entity.id
_entity.type
_entity.pdbx_description
1 polymer ?
#
loop_
_entity_poly.entity_id
_entity_poly.type
_entity_poly.pdbx_seq_one_letter_code
_entity_poly.pdbx_strand_id
1 'polypeptide(L)'
;MFFHAIAILSADRRKSIVNKSEDDMLTELVIPYIQNGVIRAKWGEKEQTYQVNELRIFKTSEPWDKKSGVSLDDFLKNKRNVFQTFEKRAQKALKPPAHRVFIVMPIQGDKFGSQDDQRIYREFDERFERIETVISDYDSVAIRIDKEIPLDDLVKRIKEEIRKSKFVIADLTDERPSCYFEAGYAEALGRRLIYIASKESVVAPGKPTKIHFDIHQNIQFFVNLDEMENKIRAAIEKNKESLFKTSSSNDIETWLSNLLDEHNA
;
A
#
# COMPACT_ATOMS: atom_id res chain seq x y z
N MET A 1 -15.08 10.14 16.61
CA MET A 1 -14.05 9.86 17.62
C MET A 1 -13.03 10.96 17.58
N PHE A 2 -12.58 11.46 18.74
CA PHE A 2 -11.63 12.54 18.85
C PHE A 2 -10.41 12.08 19.65
N PHE A 3 -9.26 12.64 19.31
CA PHE A 3 -8.01 12.36 20.01
C PHE A 3 -7.40 13.64 20.56
N HIS A 4 -6.82 13.52 21.75
CA HIS A 4 -6.22 14.62 22.48
C HIS A 4 -4.82 14.19 22.91
N ALA A 5 -3.84 15.05 22.73
CA ALA A 5 -2.48 14.79 23.15
C ALA A 5 -2.04 15.77 24.23
N ILE A 6 -1.29 15.27 25.21
CA ILE A 6 -0.54 16.05 26.18
C ILE A 6 0.93 15.73 25.96
N ALA A 7 1.69 16.70 25.47
CA ALA A 7 3.13 16.63 25.30
C ALA A 7 3.80 17.30 26.50
N ILE A 8 4.63 16.55 27.21
CA ILE A 8 5.40 17.02 28.36
C ILE A 8 6.77 17.46 27.83
N LEU A 9 7.07 18.74 27.93
CA LEU A 9 8.29 19.38 27.42
C LEU A 9 9.38 19.46 28.51
N SER A 10 8.99 19.71 29.75
CA SER A 10 9.83 19.70 30.96
C SER A 10 8.95 19.50 32.17
N ALA A 11 9.53 19.47 33.38
CA ALA A 11 8.78 19.25 34.61
C ALA A 11 7.56 20.21 34.78
N ASP A 12 7.73 21.47 34.37
CA ASP A 12 6.70 22.50 34.55
C ASP A 12 6.06 22.97 33.23
N ARG A 13 6.43 22.37 32.09
CA ARG A 13 5.95 22.84 30.79
C ARG A 13 5.30 21.69 30.00
N ARG A 14 4.08 21.94 29.59
CA ARG A 14 3.34 21.00 28.74
C ARG A 14 2.63 21.73 27.59
N LYS A 15 2.36 21.00 26.53
CA LYS A 15 1.55 21.45 25.40
C LYS A 15 0.38 20.49 25.22
N SER A 16 -0.81 21.04 25.09
CA SER A 16 -2.02 20.25 24.80
C SER A 16 -2.44 20.49 23.37
N ILE A 17 -2.73 19.41 22.66
CA ILE A 17 -3.28 19.38 21.30
C ILE A 17 -4.60 18.61 21.39
N VAL A 18 -5.69 19.21 20.91
CA VAL A 18 -7.02 18.68 21.14
C VAL A 18 -7.81 18.50 19.87
N ASN A 19 -8.82 17.62 19.93
CA ASN A 19 -9.81 17.41 18.86
C ASN A 19 -9.21 17.02 17.49
N LYS A 20 -8.14 16.23 17.51
CA LYS A 20 -7.53 15.68 16.28
C LYS A 20 -8.25 14.43 15.80
N SER A 21 -8.19 14.17 14.50
CA SER A 21 -8.51 12.87 13.94
C SER A 21 -7.43 11.85 14.31
N GLU A 22 -7.68 10.58 14.07
CA GLU A 22 -6.72 9.50 14.31
C GLU A 22 -5.49 9.65 13.41
N ASP A 23 -5.71 10.00 12.15
CA ASP A 23 -4.64 10.14 11.15
C ASP A 23 -3.81 11.41 11.41
N ASP A 24 -4.43 12.55 11.72
CA ASP A 24 -3.69 13.77 12.12
C ASP A 24 -2.85 13.51 13.37
N MET A 25 -3.40 12.79 14.35
CA MET A 25 -2.67 12.44 15.56
C MET A 25 -1.43 11.61 15.25
N LEU A 26 -1.57 10.62 14.36
CA LEU A 26 -0.47 9.75 13.94
C LEU A 26 0.60 10.52 13.16
N THR A 27 0.18 11.27 12.13
CA THR A 27 1.10 11.88 11.15
C THR A 27 1.73 13.17 11.65
N GLU A 28 0.98 14.02 12.36
CA GLU A 28 1.47 15.32 12.81
C GLU A 28 2.22 15.26 14.16
N LEU A 29 1.90 14.28 15.02
CA LEU A 29 2.47 14.22 16.36
C LEU A 29 3.29 12.95 16.63
N VAL A 30 2.70 11.77 16.44
CA VAL A 30 3.34 10.52 16.89
C VAL A 30 4.55 10.16 16.05
N ILE A 31 4.43 10.21 14.71
CA ILE A 31 5.56 9.91 13.83
C ILE A 31 6.74 10.86 14.06
N PRO A 32 6.58 12.19 14.06
CA PRO A 32 7.67 13.11 14.37
C PRO A 32 8.27 12.92 15.77
N TYR A 33 7.43 12.59 16.77
CA TYR A 33 7.91 12.31 18.12
C TYR A 33 8.78 11.04 18.17
N ILE A 34 8.36 9.95 17.52
CA ILE A 34 9.14 8.71 17.49
C ILE A 34 10.44 8.86 16.71
N GLN A 35 10.42 9.62 15.61
CA GLN A 35 11.61 9.81 14.76
C GLN A 35 12.65 10.72 15.40
N ASN A 36 12.22 11.82 16.01
CA ASN A 36 13.12 12.92 16.36
C ASN A 36 12.90 13.46 17.80
N GLY A 37 11.97 12.89 18.58
CA GLY A 37 11.62 13.39 19.89
C GLY A 37 10.90 14.73 19.88
N VAL A 38 10.33 15.14 18.75
CA VAL A 38 9.73 16.47 18.59
C VAL A 38 8.29 16.39 18.11
N ILE A 39 7.51 17.43 18.43
CA ILE A 39 6.20 17.66 17.82
C ILE A 39 6.15 19.07 17.20
N ARG A 40 5.30 19.24 16.21
CA ARG A 40 4.94 20.55 15.66
C ARG A 40 3.58 20.96 16.19
N ALA A 41 3.49 22.14 16.77
CA ALA A 41 2.23 22.68 17.27
C ALA A 41 2.18 24.20 17.14
N LYS A 42 0.97 24.74 16.97
CA LYS A 42 0.77 26.18 16.86
C LYS A 42 0.92 26.86 18.20
N TRP A 43 1.61 28.00 18.20
CA TRP A 43 1.61 28.99 19.29
C TRP A 43 1.08 30.30 18.73
N GLY A 44 -0.17 30.64 19.04
CA GLY A 44 -0.88 31.71 18.35
C GLY A 44 -1.02 31.36 16.85
N GLU A 45 -0.55 32.25 15.98
CA GLU A 45 -0.56 32.02 14.50
C GLU A 45 0.68 31.32 13.96
N LYS A 46 1.72 31.15 14.79
CA LYS A 46 3.00 30.54 14.32
C LYS A 46 3.09 29.08 14.71
N GLU A 47 3.48 28.26 13.74
CA GLU A 47 3.86 26.87 13.99
C GLU A 47 5.27 26.84 14.59
N GLN A 48 5.44 26.05 15.65
CA GLN A 48 6.71 25.87 16.35
C GLN A 48 6.98 24.39 16.61
N THR A 49 8.25 24.04 16.62
CA THR A 49 8.73 22.70 16.99
C THR A 49 9.07 22.67 18.48
N TYR A 50 8.62 21.66 19.16
CA TYR A 50 8.84 21.45 20.59
C TYR A 50 9.56 20.13 20.81
N GLN A 51 10.65 20.15 21.57
CA GLN A 51 11.25 18.94 22.11
C GLN A 51 10.33 18.35 23.18
N VAL A 52 10.04 17.06 23.10
CA VAL A 52 9.06 16.38 23.94
C VAL A 52 9.72 15.23 24.70
N ASN A 53 9.58 15.23 26.01
CA ASN A 53 10.07 14.16 26.88
C ASN A 53 9.07 12.98 26.95
N GLU A 54 7.79 13.29 26.99
CA GLU A 54 6.73 12.28 27.05
C GLU A 54 5.50 12.76 26.26
N LEU A 55 4.92 11.86 25.47
CA LEU A 55 3.68 12.09 24.73
C LEU A 55 2.59 11.15 25.26
N ARG A 56 1.48 11.72 25.72
CA ARG A 56 0.28 10.99 26.15
C ARG A 56 -0.84 11.27 25.18
N ILE A 57 -1.59 10.24 24.79
CA ILE A 57 -2.73 10.35 23.87
C ILE A 57 -3.96 9.74 24.49
N PHE A 58 -5.08 10.46 24.38
CA PHE A 58 -6.36 10.06 24.94
C PHE A 58 -7.43 10.06 23.85
N LYS A 59 -8.32 9.09 23.89
CA LYS A 59 -9.44 8.92 22.95
C LYS A 59 -10.76 9.26 23.65
N THR A 60 -11.61 10.05 22.96
CA THR A 60 -12.95 10.42 23.45
C THR A 60 -14.00 10.24 22.36
N SER A 61 -15.27 10.09 22.77
CA SER A 61 -16.43 10.06 21.87
C SER A 61 -16.82 11.45 21.41
N GLU A 62 -16.55 12.47 22.25
CA GLU A 62 -16.94 13.87 22.06
C GLU A 62 -15.72 14.77 21.99
N PRO A 63 -15.78 15.90 21.27
CA PRO A 63 -14.72 16.90 21.29
C PRO A 63 -14.66 17.60 22.63
N TRP A 64 -13.47 17.98 23.08
CA TRP A 64 -13.34 18.88 24.21
C TRP A 64 -13.66 20.30 23.79
N ASP A 65 -14.56 20.96 24.52
CA ASP A 65 -14.89 22.37 24.35
C ASP A 65 -14.35 23.20 25.50
N LYS A 66 -13.45 24.14 25.18
CA LYS A 66 -12.88 25.07 26.15
C LYS A 66 -13.95 25.95 26.81
N LYS A 67 -15.07 26.21 26.14
CA LYS A 67 -16.17 27.03 26.64
C LYS A 67 -17.07 26.31 27.65
N SER A 68 -16.95 25.00 27.78
CA SER A 68 -17.75 24.18 28.72
C SER A 68 -17.44 24.42 30.18
N GLY A 69 -16.36 25.17 30.50
CA GLY A 69 -15.89 25.39 31.87
C GLY A 69 -15.17 24.19 32.50
N VAL A 70 -15.08 23.06 31.79
CA VAL A 70 -14.36 21.87 32.25
C VAL A 70 -12.92 21.93 31.75
N SER A 71 -11.96 21.80 32.70
CA SER A 71 -10.54 21.76 32.32
C SER A 71 -10.24 20.53 31.47
N LEU A 72 -9.22 20.59 30.59
CA LEU A 72 -8.82 19.43 29.80
C LEU A 72 -8.38 18.25 30.69
N ASP A 73 -7.75 18.55 31.82
CA ASP A 73 -7.30 17.51 32.76
C ASP A 73 -8.50 16.78 33.40
N ASP A 74 -9.52 17.51 33.81
CA ASP A 74 -10.74 16.90 34.34
C ASP A 74 -11.48 16.10 33.28
N PHE A 75 -11.54 16.62 32.06
CA PHE A 75 -12.14 15.91 30.92
C PHE A 75 -11.42 14.57 30.58
N LEU A 76 -10.11 14.53 30.76
CA LEU A 76 -9.28 13.36 30.45
C LEU A 76 -8.99 12.46 31.68
N LYS A 77 -9.34 12.89 32.89
CA LYS A 77 -8.99 12.25 34.19
C LYS A 77 -9.23 10.72 34.21
N ASN A 78 -10.33 10.27 33.62
CA ASN A 78 -10.71 8.87 33.63
C ASN A 78 -10.47 8.18 32.25
N LYS A 79 -9.73 8.80 31.35
CA LYS A 79 -9.44 8.25 30.02
C LYS A 79 -8.09 7.52 30.03
N ARG A 80 -8.07 6.38 29.35
CA ARG A 80 -6.83 5.61 29.21
C ARG A 80 -5.88 6.28 28.23
N ASN A 81 -4.60 6.33 28.56
CA ASN A 81 -3.56 6.67 27.60
C ASN A 81 -3.43 5.57 26.54
N VAL A 82 -3.66 5.93 25.28
CA VAL A 82 -3.62 5.02 24.12
C VAL A 82 -2.36 5.20 23.27
N PHE A 83 -1.35 5.93 23.77
CA PHE A 83 -0.10 6.20 23.03
C PHE A 83 0.55 4.92 22.49
N GLN A 84 0.60 3.85 23.27
CA GLN A 84 1.20 2.58 22.81
C GLN A 84 0.56 2.01 21.55
N THR A 85 -0.76 2.23 21.34
CA THR A 85 -1.44 1.81 20.12
C THR A 85 -0.95 2.60 18.91
N PHE A 86 -0.79 3.90 19.08
CA PHE A 86 -0.22 4.78 18.05
C PHE A 86 1.25 4.51 17.80
N GLU A 87 2.03 4.26 18.85
CA GLU A 87 3.44 3.92 18.74
C GLU A 87 3.68 2.68 17.85
N LYS A 88 2.91 1.61 18.07
CA LYS A 88 2.98 0.41 17.22
C LYS A 88 2.64 0.70 15.76
N ARG A 89 1.61 1.53 15.53
CA ARG A 89 1.22 1.93 14.16
C ARG A 89 2.30 2.80 13.51
N ALA A 90 2.86 3.76 14.24
CA ALA A 90 3.94 4.61 13.75
C ALA A 90 5.21 3.79 13.45
N GLN A 91 5.59 2.86 14.32
CA GLN A 91 6.73 1.96 14.09
C GLN A 91 6.51 1.11 12.83
N LYS A 92 5.29 0.60 12.60
CA LYS A 92 4.94 -0.12 11.36
C LYS A 92 5.04 0.80 10.15
N ALA A 93 4.57 2.05 10.24
CA ALA A 93 4.62 3.03 9.16
C ALA A 93 6.04 3.52 8.84
N LEU A 94 6.91 3.59 9.84
CA LEU A 94 8.30 4.03 9.72
C LEU A 94 9.24 2.91 9.24
N LYS A 95 8.85 1.66 9.43
CA LYS A 95 9.62 0.52 8.95
C LYS A 95 9.43 0.43 7.44
N PRO A 96 10.51 0.45 6.64
CA PRO A 96 10.37 0.23 5.21
C PRO A 96 9.72 -1.15 4.98
N PRO A 97 8.82 -1.27 4.01
CA PRO A 97 8.18 -2.54 3.72
C PRO A 97 9.23 -3.59 3.37
N ALA A 98 9.07 -4.80 3.95
CA ALA A 98 10.03 -5.88 3.78
C ALA A 98 10.06 -6.42 2.34
N HIS A 99 8.97 -6.27 1.61
CA HIS A 99 8.79 -6.84 0.28
C HIS A 99 8.20 -5.84 -0.71
N ARG A 100 8.53 -6.06 -1.98
CA ARG A 100 7.97 -5.32 -3.12
C ARG A 100 7.09 -6.27 -3.92
N VAL A 101 5.93 -5.80 -4.36
CA VAL A 101 5.00 -6.51 -5.22
C VAL A 101 4.75 -5.65 -6.45
N PHE A 102 5.07 -6.16 -7.63
CA PHE A 102 4.84 -5.42 -8.85
C PHE A 102 3.40 -5.63 -9.35
N ILE A 103 2.75 -4.55 -9.72
CA ILE A 103 1.39 -4.57 -10.21
C ILE A 103 1.41 -4.29 -11.71
N VAL A 104 1.13 -5.34 -12.49
CA VAL A 104 0.88 -5.26 -13.91
C VAL A 104 -0.60 -4.94 -14.09
N MET A 105 -0.92 -3.81 -14.68
CA MET A 105 -2.30 -3.45 -14.98
C MET A 105 -2.39 -2.52 -16.18
N PRO A 106 -3.54 -2.50 -16.88
CA PRO A 106 -3.74 -1.56 -17.96
C PRO A 106 -3.59 -0.12 -17.48
N ILE A 107 -2.70 0.63 -18.09
CA ILE A 107 -2.62 2.08 -17.92
C ILE A 107 -3.52 2.68 -18.99
N GLN A 108 -4.77 2.85 -18.65
CA GLN A 108 -5.80 3.33 -19.58
C GLN A 108 -6.43 4.62 -19.10
N GLY A 109 -7.05 5.28 -20.08
CA GLY A 109 -7.70 6.56 -19.84
C GLY A 109 -6.70 7.71 -19.77
N ASP A 110 -7.25 8.89 -19.62
CA ASP A 110 -6.49 10.13 -19.43
C ASP A 110 -7.22 10.96 -18.37
N LYS A 111 -6.49 11.38 -17.35
CA LYS A 111 -6.99 12.23 -16.27
C LYS A 111 -7.59 13.54 -16.79
N PHE A 112 -7.10 14.01 -17.92
CA PHE A 112 -7.51 15.26 -18.58
C PHE A 112 -8.23 15.04 -19.91
N GLY A 113 -8.54 13.78 -20.26
CA GLY A 113 -9.20 13.39 -21.50
C GLY A 113 -10.71 13.56 -21.48
N SER A 114 -11.40 12.84 -22.37
CA SER A 114 -12.85 12.78 -22.40
C SER A 114 -13.46 12.25 -21.09
N GLN A 115 -14.76 12.38 -20.91
CA GLN A 115 -15.42 11.83 -19.72
C GLN A 115 -15.24 10.32 -19.58
N ASP A 116 -15.22 9.59 -20.70
CA ASP A 116 -14.95 8.15 -20.70
C ASP A 116 -13.51 7.84 -20.33
N ASP A 117 -12.53 8.60 -20.83
CA ASP A 117 -11.13 8.44 -20.45
C ASP A 117 -10.92 8.70 -18.95
N GLN A 118 -11.53 9.74 -18.42
CA GLN A 118 -11.48 10.05 -16.99
C GLN A 118 -12.15 8.98 -16.12
N ARG A 119 -13.24 8.37 -16.62
CA ARG A 119 -13.90 7.26 -15.93
C ARG A 119 -12.99 6.03 -15.88
N ILE A 120 -12.44 5.63 -17.03
CA ILE A 120 -11.53 4.48 -17.15
C ILE A 120 -10.28 4.70 -16.27
N TYR A 121 -9.70 5.90 -16.30
CA TYR A 121 -8.57 6.25 -15.46
C TYR A 121 -8.89 6.04 -13.97
N ARG A 122 -10.04 6.54 -13.49
CA ARG A 122 -10.46 6.38 -12.09
C ARG A 122 -10.69 4.93 -11.71
N GLU A 123 -11.31 4.12 -12.57
CA GLU A 123 -11.54 2.70 -12.30
C GLU A 123 -10.24 1.94 -12.05
N PHE A 124 -9.19 2.21 -12.83
CA PHE A 124 -7.88 1.57 -12.62
C PHE A 124 -7.13 2.13 -11.40
N ASP A 125 -7.27 3.41 -11.10
CA ASP A 125 -6.71 3.98 -9.88
C ASP A 125 -7.37 3.41 -8.63
N GLU A 126 -8.69 3.31 -8.58
CA GLU A 126 -9.42 2.70 -7.47
C GLU A 126 -9.02 1.24 -7.27
N ARG A 127 -8.84 0.48 -8.34
CA ARG A 127 -8.31 -0.90 -8.25
C ARG A 127 -6.92 -0.93 -7.66
N PHE A 128 -6.04 -0.06 -8.12
CA PHE A 128 -4.68 0.02 -7.60
C PHE A 128 -4.67 0.35 -6.11
N GLU A 129 -5.42 1.35 -5.66
CA GLU A 129 -5.55 1.73 -4.24
C GLU A 129 -6.03 0.56 -3.37
N ARG A 130 -7.00 -0.22 -3.88
CA ARG A 130 -7.48 -1.42 -3.20
C ARG A 130 -6.42 -2.52 -3.13
N ILE A 131 -5.68 -2.75 -4.21
CA ILE A 131 -4.56 -3.70 -4.24
C ILE A 131 -3.46 -3.25 -3.26
N GLU A 132 -3.11 -1.96 -3.27
CA GLU A 132 -2.11 -1.38 -2.36
C GLU A 132 -2.51 -1.60 -0.89
N THR A 133 -3.78 -1.37 -0.56
CA THR A 133 -4.32 -1.64 0.77
C THR A 133 -4.13 -3.11 1.17
N VAL A 134 -4.50 -4.05 0.30
CA VAL A 134 -4.29 -5.48 0.55
C VAL A 134 -2.82 -5.81 0.75
N ILE A 135 -1.94 -5.32 -0.12
CA ILE A 135 -0.50 -5.62 -0.09
C ILE A 135 0.16 -5.05 1.16
N SER A 136 -0.28 -3.90 1.64
CA SER A 136 0.26 -3.28 2.86
C SER A 136 0.04 -4.13 4.12
N ASP A 137 -1.01 -4.94 4.17
CA ASP A 137 -1.29 -5.86 5.28
C ASP A 137 -0.26 -7.00 5.39
N TYR A 138 0.52 -7.22 4.33
CA TYR A 138 1.57 -8.25 4.25
C TYR A 138 2.99 -7.68 4.37
N ASP A 139 3.17 -6.53 5.02
CA ASP A 139 4.48 -5.85 5.16
C ASP A 139 5.17 -5.64 3.79
N SER A 140 4.35 -5.30 2.79
CA SER A 140 4.77 -5.17 1.39
C SER A 140 4.32 -3.84 0.79
N VAL A 141 5.00 -3.39 -0.26
CA VAL A 141 4.63 -2.21 -1.04
C VAL A 141 4.23 -2.64 -2.46
N ALA A 142 3.09 -2.14 -2.93
CA ALA A 142 2.66 -2.29 -4.30
C ALA A 142 3.39 -1.27 -5.19
N ILE A 143 3.93 -1.72 -6.30
CA ILE A 143 4.66 -0.88 -7.26
C ILE A 143 3.95 -0.94 -8.60
N ARG A 144 3.47 0.19 -9.07
CA ARG A 144 2.96 0.40 -10.43
C ARG A 144 3.85 1.41 -11.14
N ILE A 145 4.11 1.23 -12.42
CA ILE A 145 4.85 2.20 -13.23
C ILE A 145 3.86 2.90 -14.14
N ASP A 146 3.69 4.20 -13.95
CA ASP A 146 2.79 5.05 -14.71
C ASP A 146 3.49 5.70 -15.92
N LYS A 147 2.70 6.24 -16.84
CA LYS A 147 3.12 6.78 -18.14
C LYS A 147 4.04 8.01 -18.12
N GLU A 148 4.35 8.56 -16.97
CA GLU A 148 5.12 9.82 -16.85
C GLU A 148 6.62 9.70 -17.17
N ILE A 149 7.06 8.49 -17.57
CA ILE A 149 8.46 8.17 -17.83
C ILE A 149 8.69 8.08 -19.35
N PRO A 150 9.82 8.62 -19.88
CA PRO A 150 10.18 8.46 -21.29
C PRO A 150 10.16 6.99 -21.72
N LEU A 151 9.62 6.70 -22.91
CA LEU A 151 9.37 5.35 -23.41
C LEU A 151 10.63 4.46 -23.42
N ASP A 152 11.79 5.01 -23.72
CA ASP A 152 13.05 4.26 -23.81
C ASP A 152 13.51 3.73 -22.45
N ASP A 153 13.16 4.42 -21.36
CA ASP A 153 13.47 3.99 -20.00
C ASP A 153 12.34 3.16 -19.37
N LEU A 154 11.11 3.25 -19.89
CA LEU A 154 9.92 2.62 -19.32
C LEU A 154 10.05 1.10 -19.28
N VAL A 155 10.37 0.45 -20.40
CA VAL A 155 10.49 -1.02 -20.49
C VAL A 155 11.63 -1.53 -19.62
N LYS A 156 12.76 -0.82 -19.58
CA LYS A 156 13.89 -1.14 -18.71
C LYS A 156 13.46 -1.10 -17.24
N ARG A 157 12.78 -0.03 -16.84
CA ARG A 157 12.31 0.17 -15.47
C ARG A 157 11.27 -0.87 -15.05
N ILE A 158 10.31 -1.19 -15.91
CA ILE A 158 9.36 -2.29 -15.68
C ILE A 158 10.10 -3.59 -15.38
N LYS A 159 11.06 -3.97 -16.24
CA LYS A 159 11.85 -5.17 -16.06
C LYS A 159 12.66 -5.17 -14.75
N GLU A 160 13.22 -4.02 -14.37
CA GLU A 160 13.95 -3.88 -13.10
C GLU A 160 13.04 -4.02 -11.89
N GLU A 161 11.85 -3.42 -11.92
CA GLU A 161 10.91 -3.53 -10.81
C GLU A 161 10.33 -4.95 -10.67
N ILE A 162 10.06 -5.64 -11.78
CA ILE A 162 9.68 -7.06 -11.76
C ILE A 162 10.80 -7.91 -11.14
N ARG A 163 12.08 -7.66 -11.50
CA ARG A 163 13.22 -8.39 -10.89
C ARG A 163 13.34 -8.17 -9.39
N LYS A 164 13.04 -6.97 -8.89
CA LYS A 164 13.13 -6.63 -7.46
C LYS A 164 11.92 -7.11 -6.66
N SER A 165 10.84 -7.50 -7.31
CA SER A 165 9.60 -7.87 -6.65
C SER A 165 9.60 -9.32 -6.19
N LYS A 166 8.94 -9.61 -5.08
CA LYS A 166 8.76 -10.97 -4.56
C LYS A 166 7.82 -11.78 -5.44
N PHE A 167 6.71 -11.17 -5.81
CA PHE A 167 5.73 -11.73 -6.74
C PHE A 167 5.07 -10.59 -7.52
N VAL A 168 4.20 -10.95 -8.45
CA VAL A 168 3.50 -10.01 -9.32
C VAL A 168 1.99 -10.24 -9.22
N ILE A 169 1.20 -9.18 -9.19
CA ILE A 169 -0.24 -9.25 -9.44
C ILE A 169 -0.49 -8.69 -10.83
N ALA A 170 -1.13 -9.47 -11.70
CA ALA A 170 -1.42 -9.07 -13.07
C ALA A 170 -2.94 -8.91 -13.26
N ASP A 171 -3.39 -7.67 -13.42
CA ASP A 171 -4.76 -7.34 -13.84
C ASP A 171 -4.85 -7.41 -15.37
N LEU A 172 -5.50 -8.45 -15.86
CA LEU A 172 -5.70 -8.70 -17.28
C LEU A 172 -7.04 -8.15 -17.80
N THR A 173 -7.69 -7.29 -17.02
CA THR A 173 -8.89 -6.58 -17.45
C THR A 173 -8.61 -5.86 -18.77
N ASP A 174 -9.54 -5.92 -19.73
CA ASP A 174 -9.45 -5.35 -21.07
C ASP A 174 -8.32 -5.92 -21.97
N GLU A 175 -7.68 -7.00 -21.54
CA GLU A 175 -6.77 -7.81 -22.39
C GLU A 175 -5.65 -7.03 -23.08
N ARG A 176 -5.01 -6.10 -22.40
CA ARG A 176 -3.91 -5.31 -22.98
C ARG A 176 -2.68 -6.16 -23.24
N PRO A 177 -2.16 -6.15 -24.47
CA PRO A 177 -0.97 -6.94 -24.84
C PRO A 177 0.25 -6.65 -23.97
N SER A 178 0.41 -5.40 -23.49
CA SER A 178 1.50 -5.02 -22.57
C SER A 178 1.45 -5.80 -21.26
N CYS A 179 0.25 -6.02 -20.70
CA CYS A 179 0.09 -6.78 -19.46
C CYS A 179 0.51 -8.26 -19.64
N TYR A 180 0.21 -8.86 -20.78
CA TYR A 180 0.68 -10.21 -21.09
C TYR A 180 2.20 -10.29 -21.27
N PHE A 181 2.80 -9.27 -21.91
CA PHE A 181 4.25 -9.21 -22.05
C PHE A 181 4.94 -9.13 -20.69
N GLU A 182 4.46 -8.26 -19.81
CA GLU A 182 5.01 -8.06 -18.47
C GLU A 182 4.82 -9.31 -17.58
N ALA A 183 3.64 -9.91 -17.63
CA ALA A 183 3.34 -11.15 -16.92
C ALA A 183 4.23 -12.30 -17.42
N GLY A 184 4.36 -12.49 -18.74
CA GLY A 184 5.24 -13.50 -19.33
C GLY A 184 6.71 -13.27 -18.98
N TYR A 185 7.16 -12.01 -18.93
CA TYR A 185 8.51 -11.69 -18.47
C TYR A 185 8.73 -12.07 -17.00
N ALA A 186 7.73 -11.82 -16.15
CA ALA A 186 7.77 -12.21 -14.74
C ALA A 186 7.84 -13.75 -14.58
N GLU A 187 7.05 -14.49 -15.35
CA GLU A 187 7.10 -15.96 -15.37
C GLU A 187 8.47 -16.50 -15.82
N ALA A 188 9.03 -15.93 -16.89
CA ALA A 188 10.36 -16.29 -17.37
C ALA A 188 11.47 -16.08 -16.32
N LEU A 189 11.26 -15.16 -15.38
CA LEU A 189 12.15 -14.95 -14.24
C LEU A 189 11.82 -15.84 -13.02
N GLY A 190 10.89 -16.79 -13.16
CA GLY A 190 10.43 -17.62 -12.05
C GLY A 190 9.65 -16.87 -10.98
N ARG A 191 9.15 -15.66 -11.26
CA ARG A 191 8.32 -14.92 -10.32
C ARG A 191 6.94 -15.56 -10.24
N ARG A 192 6.39 -15.65 -9.05
CA ARG A 192 5.00 -16.10 -8.84
C ARG A 192 4.05 -15.00 -9.26
N LEU A 193 2.94 -15.38 -9.90
CA LEU A 193 1.90 -14.45 -10.35
C LEU A 193 0.56 -14.80 -9.72
N ILE A 194 -0.18 -13.74 -9.39
CA ILE A 194 -1.61 -13.79 -9.10
C ILE A 194 -2.30 -13.05 -10.25
N TYR A 195 -3.06 -13.78 -11.05
CA TYR A 195 -3.83 -13.22 -12.16
C TYR A 195 -5.21 -12.83 -11.68
N ILE A 196 -5.63 -11.60 -11.97
CA ILE A 196 -6.98 -11.09 -11.74
C ILE A 196 -7.56 -10.51 -13.02
N ALA A 197 -8.88 -10.49 -13.16
CA ALA A 197 -9.57 -9.79 -14.23
C ALA A 197 -11.02 -9.48 -13.86
N SER A 198 -11.53 -8.30 -14.30
CA SER A 198 -12.95 -8.01 -14.20
C SER A 198 -13.75 -8.93 -15.13
N LYS A 199 -14.76 -9.58 -14.57
CA LYS A 199 -15.61 -10.50 -15.32
C LYS A 199 -16.40 -9.79 -16.41
N GLU A 200 -16.84 -8.58 -16.17
CA GLU A 200 -17.65 -7.80 -17.12
C GLU A 200 -16.86 -7.39 -18.37
N SER A 201 -15.57 -7.07 -18.23
CA SER A 201 -14.74 -6.65 -19.36
C SER A 201 -14.21 -7.81 -20.19
N VAL A 202 -14.16 -9.02 -19.62
CA VAL A 202 -13.54 -10.19 -20.26
C VAL A 202 -14.57 -11.11 -20.89
N VAL A 203 -15.77 -11.18 -20.35
CA VAL A 203 -16.85 -12.04 -20.81
C VAL A 203 -17.99 -11.19 -21.34
N ALA A 204 -17.97 -10.86 -22.64
CA ALA A 204 -19.14 -10.28 -23.28
C ALA A 204 -20.28 -11.31 -23.34
N PRO A 205 -21.55 -10.93 -23.08
CA PRO A 205 -22.67 -11.84 -23.15
C PRO A 205 -22.71 -12.58 -24.49
N GLY A 206 -22.75 -13.91 -24.45
CA GLY A 206 -22.81 -14.76 -25.64
C GLY A 206 -21.51 -14.89 -26.44
N LYS A 207 -20.38 -14.38 -25.96
CA LYS A 207 -19.06 -14.57 -26.57
C LYS A 207 -18.15 -15.36 -25.66
N PRO A 208 -17.24 -16.20 -26.22
CA PRO A 208 -16.20 -16.82 -25.41
C PRO A 208 -15.31 -15.75 -24.80
N THR A 209 -14.76 -16.04 -23.62
CA THR A 209 -13.72 -15.18 -23.03
C THR A 209 -12.57 -15.03 -24.01
N LYS A 210 -12.03 -13.83 -24.11
CA LYS A 210 -10.89 -13.54 -24.95
C LYS A 210 -9.56 -13.85 -24.27
N ILE A 211 -9.53 -14.00 -22.94
CA ILE A 211 -8.30 -14.31 -22.21
C ILE A 211 -7.73 -15.64 -22.73
N HIS A 212 -6.44 -15.65 -22.97
CA HIS A 212 -5.69 -16.82 -23.42
C HIS A 212 -6.01 -18.04 -22.56
N PHE A 213 -6.37 -19.15 -23.19
CA PHE A 213 -6.84 -20.36 -22.50
C PHE A 213 -5.77 -20.94 -21.55
N ASP A 214 -4.49 -20.76 -21.84
CA ASP A 214 -3.37 -21.26 -21.04
C ASP A 214 -3.36 -20.71 -19.61
N ILE A 215 -3.81 -19.47 -19.43
CA ILE A 215 -3.83 -18.80 -18.12
C ILE A 215 -5.23 -18.69 -17.52
N HIS A 216 -6.27 -18.93 -18.32
CA HIS A 216 -7.67 -18.76 -17.91
C HIS A 216 -8.05 -19.49 -16.62
N GLN A 217 -7.52 -20.70 -16.42
CA GLN A 217 -7.80 -21.50 -15.22
C GLN A 217 -7.19 -20.93 -13.93
N ASN A 218 -6.20 -20.05 -14.06
CA ASN A 218 -5.48 -19.46 -12.94
C ASN A 218 -5.98 -18.07 -12.56
N ILE A 219 -6.92 -17.50 -13.34
CA ILE A 219 -7.40 -16.13 -13.14
C ILE A 219 -8.45 -16.08 -12.05
N GLN A 220 -8.30 -15.12 -11.14
CA GLN A 220 -9.29 -14.76 -10.15
C GLN A 220 -10.24 -13.70 -10.74
N PHE A 221 -11.34 -14.16 -11.38
CA PHE A 221 -12.34 -13.24 -11.91
C PHE A 221 -13.13 -12.57 -10.80
N PHE A 222 -13.33 -11.26 -10.88
CA PHE A 222 -14.11 -10.49 -9.92
C PHE A 222 -15.22 -9.66 -10.60
N VAL A 223 -16.29 -9.36 -9.87
CA VAL A 223 -17.40 -8.52 -10.33
C VAL A 223 -17.43 -7.13 -9.67
N ASN A 224 -16.75 -6.97 -8.54
CA ASN A 224 -16.61 -5.70 -7.82
C ASN A 224 -15.29 -5.67 -7.03
N LEU A 225 -14.96 -4.49 -6.50
CA LEU A 225 -13.69 -4.27 -5.79
C LEU A 225 -13.56 -5.09 -4.50
N ASP A 226 -14.64 -5.29 -3.77
CA ASP A 226 -14.61 -6.07 -2.52
C ASP A 226 -14.35 -7.56 -2.82
N GLU A 227 -14.93 -8.09 -3.89
CA GLU A 227 -14.63 -9.46 -4.35
C GLU A 227 -13.18 -9.58 -4.83
N MET A 228 -12.67 -8.56 -5.54
CA MET A 228 -11.28 -8.50 -5.96
C MET A 228 -10.32 -8.57 -4.76
N GLU A 229 -10.52 -7.73 -3.75
CA GLU A 229 -9.72 -7.76 -2.53
C GLU A 229 -9.73 -9.13 -1.86
N ASN A 230 -10.93 -9.69 -1.66
CA ASN A 230 -11.09 -10.99 -1.01
C ASN A 230 -10.37 -12.11 -1.77
N LYS A 231 -10.42 -12.09 -3.11
CA LYS A 231 -9.74 -13.09 -3.95
C LYS A 231 -8.23 -12.92 -3.92
N ILE A 232 -7.73 -11.69 -3.94
CA ILE A 232 -6.29 -11.44 -3.80
C ILE A 232 -5.81 -11.92 -2.44
N ARG A 233 -6.51 -11.58 -1.34
CA ARG A 233 -6.19 -12.05 0.01
C ARG A 233 -6.18 -13.58 0.09
N ALA A 234 -7.21 -14.23 -0.42
CA ALA A 234 -7.28 -15.69 -0.43
C ALA A 234 -6.12 -16.32 -1.24
N ALA A 235 -5.77 -15.74 -2.39
CA ALA A 235 -4.64 -16.20 -3.19
C ALA A 235 -3.31 -16.03 -2.46
N ILE A 236 -3.11 -14.91 -1.77
CA ILE A 236 -1.90 -14.66 -0.98
C ILE A 236 -1.82 -15.64 0.19
N GLU A 237 -2.88 -15.79 0.99
CA GLU A 237 -2.86 -16.70 2.14
C GLU A 237 -2.63 -18.16 1.73
N LYS A 238 -3.29 -18.61 0.66
CA LYS A 238 -3.10 -19.97 0.12
C LYS A 238 -1.67 -20.24 -0.32
N ASN A 239 -0.95 -19.22 -0.81
CA ASN A 239 0.36 -19.35 -1.41
C ASN A 239 1.47 -18.62 -0.62
N LYS A 240 1.21 -18.23 0.62
CA LYS A 240 2.06 -17.34 1.41
C LYS A 240 3.52 -17.78 1.48
N GLU A 241 3.76 -19.03 1.78
CA GLU A 241 5.12 -19.58 1.85
C GLU A 241 5.85 -19.45 0.51
N SER A 242 5.20 -19.79 -0.61
CA SER A 242 5.82 -19.73 -1.93
C SER A 242 5.99 -18.30 -2.46
N LEU A 243 5.08 -17.38 -2.12
CA LEU A 243 5.14 -15.98 -2.54
C LEU A 243 6.25 -15.20 -1.82
N PHE A 244 6.44 -15.47 -0.53
CA PHE A 244 7.39 -14.73 0.31
C PHE A 244 8.69 -15.48 0.60
N LYS A 245 8.83 -16.72 0.10
CA LYS A 245 10.08 -17.47 0.21
C LYS A 245 11.23 -16.64 -0.37
N THR A 246 12.29 -16.50 0.36
CA THR A 246 13.52 -15.88 -0.13
C THR A 246 14.12 -16.87 -1.15
N SER A 247 14.16 -16.47 -2.43
CA SER A 247 15.00 -17.19 -3.39
C SER A 247 16.42 -17.16 -2.84
N SER A 248 16.98 -18.28 -2.46
CA SER A 248 18.39 -18.32 -2.09
C SER A 248 19.18 -17.87 -3.33
N SER A 249 20.25 -17.12 -3.13
CA SER A 249 21.16 -16.77 -4.24
C SER A 249 21.65 -18.02 -5.00
N ASN A 250 21.65 -19.17 -4.35
CA ASN A 250 21.95 -20.48 -4.92
C ASN A 250 20.96 -20.90 -6.03
N ASP A 251 19.68 -20.50 -5.99
CA ASP A 251 18.72 -20.95 -7.02
C ASP A 251 19.01 -20.29 -8.37
N ILE A 252 19.49 -19.03 -8.38
CA ILE A 252 19.87 -18.32 -9.61
C ILE A 252 21.23 -18.83 -10.12
N GLU A 253 22.19 -19.06 -9.22
CA GLU A 253 23.49 -19.61 -9.60
C GLU A 253 23.37 -21.04 -10.11
N THR A 254 22.53 -21.87 -9.50
CA THR A 254 22.23 -23.23 -9.96
C THR A 254 21.54 -23.23 -11.32
N TRP A 255 20.58 -22.30 -11.54
CA TRP A 255 19.91 -22.17 -12.83
C TRP A 255 20.88 -21.69 -13.92
N LEU A 256 21.73 -20.69 -13.63
CA LEU A 256 22.75 -20.22 -14.56
C LEU A 256 23.79 -21.31 -14.86
N SER A 257 24.20 -22.10 -13.86
CA SER A 257 25.11 -23.23 -14.05
C SER A 257 24.50 -24.29 -14.98
N ASN A 258 23.25 -24.66 -14.75
CA ASN A 258 22.53 -25.63 -15.61
C ASN A 258 22.40 -25.13 -17.07
N LEU A 259 22.15 -23.83 -17.26
CA LEU A 259 22.05 -23.23 -18.59
C LEU A 259 23.41 -23.19 -19.33
N LEU A 260 24.50 -23.01 -18.60
CA LEU A 260 25.86 -23.03 -19.18
C LEU A 260 26.31 -24.45 -19.51
N ASP A 261 25.87 -25.45 -18.74
CA ASP A 261 26.19 -26.87 -18.98
C ASP A 261 25.43 -27.43 -20.18
N GLU A 262 24.18 -26.98 -20.44
CA GLU A 262 23.41 -27.36 -21.62
C GLU A 262 23.97 -26.78 -22.94
N HIS A 263 24.75 -25.70 -22.89
CA HIS A 263 25.39 -25.11 -24.09
C HIS A 263 26.77 -25.67 -24.39
N ASN A 264 27.32 -26.48 -23.49
CA ASN A 264 28.64 -27.12 -23.64
C ASN A 264 28.55 -28.64 -23.95
N ALA A 265 27.35 -29.16 -24.10
CA ALA A 265 27.08 -30.54 -24.50
C ALA A 265 26.55 -30.62 -25.95
#